data_46f2dedecf1bb2bd04f258881630d3da
#
_entry.id   46f2dedecf1bb2bd04f258881630d3da
#
_cell.length_a   1.000
_cell.length_b   1.000
_cell.length_c   1.000
_cell.angle_alpha   90.00
_cell.angle_beta   90.00
_cell.angle_gamma   90.00
#
_symmetry.space_group_name_H-M   'P 1'
#
loop_
_entity.id
_entity.type
_entity.pdbx_description
1 polymer ?
#
loop_
_entity_poly.entity_id
_entity_poly.type
_entity_poly.pdbx_seq_one_letter_code
_entity_poly.pdbx_strand_id
1 'polypeptide(L)'
;MAEQKKFPTDMKSQILSSDNDKREHRRCWDLAILFLQGQQWLSYDVNLGRYELSRPRTGANVHATVNLLLNMYRNILSRLTINYPSIAVVPATPAPDDVTKAKATELFLEYHWNADELKKTLSLAFSYLLSMGTCALHTYYDPGKKRVTTDAHSAYDIFFESGVQMPSESEWTAIRTYHTKEALKKAYPDHAEKIEEASTTRIDEKPTGQQIPANRVELYEVYWKDGRHAILMDNVYLYKEEDALVDPFPIQIIRYTVMPTRLWGLG
;
A
#
# COMPACT_ATOMS: atom_id res chain seq x y z
N MET A 1 -29.67 -7.67 -21.89
CA MET A 1 -28.85 -8.68 -21.19
C MET A 1 -27.52 -7.99 -20.91
N ALA A 2 -27.18 -7.72 -19.66
CA ALA A 2 -25.87 -7.19 -19.31
C ALA A 2 -24.83 -8.27 -19.65
N GLU A 3 -23.83 -7.91 -20.41
CA GLU A 3 -22.71 -8.79 -20.75
C GLU A 3 -21.98 -9.12 -19.46
N GLN A 4 -21.89 -10.39 -19.08
CA GLN A 4 -21.20 -10.83 -17.87
C GLN A 4 -19.72 -10.43 -17.99
N LYS A 5 -19.25 -9.54 -17.13
CA LYS A 5 -17.87 -9.05 -17.14
C LYS A 5 -16.92 -10.18 -16.73
N LYS A 6 -16.06 -10.61 -17.65
CA LYS A 6 -15.12 -11.70 -17.38
C LYS A 6 -13.94 -11.24 -16.50
N PHE A 7 -13.63 -12.03 -15.47
CA PHE A 7 -12.39 -11.84 -14.68
C PHE A 7 -11.21 -12.50 -15.40
N PRO A 8 -10.05 -11.81 -15.54
CA PRO A 8 -8.88 -12.37 -16.20
C PRO A 8 -8.37 -13.62 -15.47
N THR A 9 -8.07 -14.68 -16.23
CA THR A 9 -7.48 -15.92 -15.69
C THR A 9 -5.98 -15.77 -15.40
N ASP A 10 -5.34 -14.80 -16.00
CA ASP A 10 -3.91 -14.49 -15.93
C ASP A 10 -3.57 -13.31 -15.00
N MET A 11 -4.51 -12.89 -14.13
CA MET A 11 -4.34 -11.70 -13.29
C MET A 11 -3.07 -11.78 -12.43
N LYS A 12 -2.72 -12.95 -11.90
CA LYS A 12 -1.47 -13.14 -11.16
C LYS A 12 -0.24 -12.84 -12.01
N SER A 13 -0.24 -13.23 -13.27
CA SER A 13 0.86 -12.94 -14.22
C SER A 13 0.98 -11.44 -14.48
N GLN A 14 -0.15 -10.74 -14.61
CA GLN A 14 -0.17 -9.28 -14.78
C GLN A 14 0.39 -8.57 -13.54
N ILE A 15 0.01 -9.00 -12.34
CA ILE A 15 0.56 -8.46 -11.08
C ILE A 15 2.07 -8.72 -10.99
N LEU A 16 2.55 -9.90 -11.37
CA LEU A 16 3.99 -10.22 -11.38
C LEU A 16 4.75 -9.38 -12.42
N SER A 17 4.17 -9.08 -13.58
CA SER A 17 4.75 -8.14 -14.54
C SER A 17 4.89 -6.74 -13.94
N SER A 18 3.83 -6.24 -13.33
CA SER A 18 3.86 -4.97 -12.58
C SER A 18 4.93 -4.95 -11.49
N ASP A 19 5.11 -6.06 -10.80
CA ASP A 19 6.15 -6.20 -9.77
C ASP A 19 7.57 -6.13 -10.34
N ASN A 20 7.77 -6.68 -11.52
CA ASN A 20 9.04 -6.59 -12.25
C ASN A 20 9.34 -5.15 -12.69
N ASP A 21 8.33 -4.39 -13.15
CA ASP A 21 8.49 -2.99 -13.54
C ASP A 21 8.93 -2.10 -12.37
N LYS A 22 8.55 -2.46 -11.14
CA LYS A 22 8.98 -1.78 -9.90
C LYS A 22 10.41 -2.08 -9.48
N ARG A 23 11.12 -3.02 -10.10
CA ARG A 23 12.41 -3.54 -9.60
C ARG A 23 13.45 -2.44 -9.32
N GLU A 24 13.59 -1.48 -10.22
CA GLU A 24 14.55 -0.38 -10.04
C GLU A 24 14.14 0.57 -8.92
N HIS A 25 12.86 0.91 -8.85
CA HIS A 25 12.32 1.75 -7.77
C HIS A 25 12.45 1.06 -6.42
N ARG A 26 12.21 -0.24 -6.37
CA ARG A 26 12.35 -1.06 -5.16
C ARG A 26 13.78 -0.99 -4.60
N ARG A 27 14.81 -1.01 -5.46
CA ARG A 27 16.20 -0.81 -5.02
C ARG A 27 16.41 0.53 -4.32
N CYS A 28 15.83 1.60 -4.84
CA CYS A 28 15.90 2.92 -4.22
C CYS A 28 15.17 2.95 -2.87
N TRP A 29 13.98 2.33 -2.80
CA TRP A 29 13.22 2.24 -1.55
C TRP A 29 13.94 1.41 -0.49
N ASP A 30 14.48 0.25 -0.88
CA ASP A 30 15.30 -0.59 0.00
C ASP A 30 16.47 0.19 0.57
N LEU A 31 17.21 0.89 -0.30
CA LEU A 31 18.35 1.70 0.12
C LEU A 31 17.95 2.80 1.10
N ALA A 32 16.86 3.54 0.81
CA ALA A 32 16.35 4.60 1.67
C ALA A 32 15.99 4.07 3.07
N ILE A 33 15.28 2.95 3.14
CA ILE A 33 14.88 2.34 4.41
C ILE A 33 16.09 1.81 5.18
N LEU A 34 17.03 1.14 4.52
CA LEU A 34 18.25 0.63 5.15
C LEU A 34 19.10 1.78 5.71
N PHE A 35 19.21 2.90 5.00
CA PHE A 35 19.89 4.10 5.51
C PHE A 35 19.15 4.70 6.72
N LEU A 36 17.82 4.75 6.71
CA LEU A 36 17.04 5.19 7.87
C LEU A 36 17.26 4.28 9.08
N GLN A 37 17.47 2.98 8.87
CA GLN A 37 17.82 2.01 9.91
C GLN A 37 19.28 2.13 10.39
N GLY A 38 20.08 3.00 9.78
CA GLY A 38 21.49 3.20 10.13
C GLY A 38 22.45 2.25 9.43
N GLN A 39 21.95 1.44 8.49
CA GLN A 39 22.78 0.54 7.69
C GLN A 39 23.37 1.29 6.50
N GLN A 40 24.42 2.06 6.72
CA GLN A 40 25.01 2.93 5.69
C GLN A 40 26.18 2.29 4.95
N TRP A 41 26.75 1.21 5.46
CA TRP A 41 27.86 0.48 4.85
C TRP A 41 27.35 -0.70 4.04
N LEU A 42 26.80 -0.38 2.86
CA LEU A 42 26.16 -1.34 1.97
C LEU A 42 26.89 -1.44 0.64
N SER A 43 26.96 -2.65 0.09
CA SER A 43 27.34 -2.92 -1.29
C SER A 43 26.15 -3.60 -1.99
N TYR A 44 25.93 -3.21 -3.26
CA TYR A 44 24.90 -3.88 -4.06
C TYR A 44 25.51 -5.10 -4.75
N ASP A 45 25.00 -6.29 -4.44
CA ASP A 45 25.36 -7.53 -5.14
C ASP A 45 24.45 -7.70 -6.36
N VAL A 46 25.06 -7.60 -7.56
CA VAL A 46 24.36 -7.70 -8.84
C VAL A 46 23.80 -9.11 -9.06
N ASN A 47 24.51 -10.14 -8.61
CA ASN A 47 24.10 -11.53 -8.81
C ASN A 47 22.90 -11.90 -7.95
N LEU A 48 22.86 -11.34 -6.74
CA LEU A 48 21.78 -11.57 -5.78
C LEU A 48 20.66 -10.55 -5.90
N GLY A 49 20.88 -9.46 -6.66
CA GLY A 49 19.89 -8.41 -6.87
C GLY A 49 19.51 -7.60 -5.62
N ARG A 50 20.41 -7.51 -4.60
CA ARG A 50 20.11 -6.89 -3.31
C ARG A 50 21.31 -6.22 -2.69
N TYR A 51 21.06 -5.43 -1.64
CA TYR A 51 22.11 -4.86 -0.81
C TYR A 51 22.63 -5.87 0.22
N GLU A 52 23.93 -5.87 0.43
CA GLU A 52 24.62 -6.63 1.48
C GLU A 52 25.44 -5.70 2.37
N LEU A 53 25.57 -6.04 3.66
CA LEU A 53 26.44 -5.31 4.57
C LEU A 53 27.90 -5.50 4.16
N SER A 54 28.56 -4.39 3.84
CA SER A 54 30.00 -4.39 3.57
C SER A 54 30.74 -4.72 4.85
N ARG A 55 31.44 -5.85 4.89
CA ARG A 55 32.28 -6.22 6.02
C ARG A 55 33.56 -5.41 5.99
N PRO A 56 34.02 -4.84 7.13
CA PRO A 56 35.34 -4.19 7.18
C PRO A 56 36.38 -5.22 6.80
N ARG A 57 37.28 -4.84 5.87
CA ARG A 57 38.45 -5.64 5.58
C ARG A 57 39.32 -5.70 6.85
N THR A 58 39.78 -6.89 7.19
CA THR A 58 40.52 -7.23 8.39
C THR A 58 41.53 -6.13 8.81
N GLY A 59 41.39 -5.59 9.99
CA GLY A 59 42.43 -5.03 10.80
C GLY A 59 42.49 -3.51 11.01
N ALA A 60 41.81 -2.66 10.26
CA ALA A 60 42.06 -1.21 10.40
C ALA A 60 40.82 -0.29 10.30
N ASN A 61 39.70 -0.70 9.75
CA ASN A 61 38.59 0.22 9.49
C ASN A 61 37.36 -0.13 10.36
N VAL A 62 37.11 0.68 11.38
CA VAL A 62 35.86 0.66 12.13
C VAL A 62 34.82 1.42 11.32
N HIS A 63 33.74 0.75 10.94
CA HIS A 63 32.60 1.40 10.31
C HIS A 63 31.78 2.14 11.40
N ALA A 64 32.05 3.42 11.55
CA ALA A 64 31.24 4.28 12.41
C ALA A 64 30.12 4.93 11.60
N THR A 65 28.89 4.87 12.12
CA THR A 65 27.71 5.49 11.49
C THR A 65 27.12 6.53 12.40
N VAL A 66 27.01 7.77 11.91
CA VAL A 66 26.19 8.81 12.52
C VAL A 66 24.95 9.00 11.65
N ASN A 67 23.79 8.54 12.12
CA ASN A 67 22.58 8.56 11.30
C ASN A 67 21.90 9.94 11.31
N LEU A 68 22.44 10.88 10.55
CA LEU A 68 21.88 12.21 10.35
C LEU A 68 20.55 12.15 9.57
N LEU A 69 20.42 11.20 8.64
CA LEU A 69 19.21 11.03 7.83
C LEU A 69 17.98 10.71 8.69
N LEU A 70 18.13 9.85 9.69
CA LEU A 70 17.04 9.54 10.62
C LEU A 70 16.58 10.77 11.40
N ASN A 71 17.50 11.64 11.80
CA ASN A 71 17.17 12.87 12.51
C ASN A 71 16.40 13.84 11.60
N MET A 72 16.84 14.00 10.36
CA MET A 72 16.13 14.83 9.37
C MET A 72 14.72 14.26 9.08
N TYR A 73 14.63 12.96 8.84
CA TYR A 73 13.37 12.26 8.63
C TYR A 73 12.39 12.47 9.80
N ARG A 74 12.83 12.28 11.04
CA ARG A 74 12.00 12.49 12.25
C ARG A 74 11.52 13.94 12.37
N ASN A 75 12.39 14.90 12.06
CA ASN A 75 12.03 16.32 12.11
C ASN A 75 10.95 16.67 11.08
N ILE A 76 11.08 16.16 9.84
CA ILE A 76 10.09 16.42 8.79
C ILE A 76 8.78 15.71 9.13
N LEU A 77 8.83 14.44 9.50
CA LEU A 77 7.65 13.66 9.88
C LEU A 77 6.90 14.33 11.05
N SER A 78 7.62 14.76 12.06
CA SER A 78 7.04 15.48 13.20
C SER A 78 6.31 16.76 12.77
N ARG A 79 6.88 17.55 11.86
CA ARG A 79 6.23 18.76 11.32
C ARG A 79 4.96 18.45 10.52
N LEU A 80 4.97 17.37 9.74
CA LEU A 80 3.79 16.93 8.98
C LEU A 80 2.67 16.41 9.86
N THR A 81 3.01 15.86 11.03
CA THR A 81 2.04 15.26 11.95
C THR A 81 1.56 16.19 13.08
N ILE A 82 2.13 17.39 13.22
CA ILE A 82 1.66 18.39 14.20
C ILE A 82 0.31 18.96 13.80
N ASN A 83 0.15 19.32 12.53
CA ASN A 83 -1.05 19.97 12.02
C ASN A 83 -1.79 19.02 11.05
N TYR A 84 -2.74 18.26 11.56
CA TYR A 84 -3.63 17.50 10.71
C TYR A 84 -4.65 18.42 10.02
N PRO A 85 -5.08 18.10 8.80
CA PRO A 85 -6.11 18.87 8.11
C PRO A 85 -7.43 18.80 8.91
N SER A 86 -8.10 19.93 9.04
CA SER A 86 -9.48 19.97 9.51
C SER A 86 -10.43 19.71 8.36
N ILE A 87 -11.50 18.99 8.63
CA ILE A 87 -12.55 18.72 7.64
C ILE A 87 -13.66 19.74 7.84
N ALA A 88 -14.03 20.47 6.78
CA ALA A 88 -15.19 21.33 6.75
C ALA A 88 -16.03 21.00 5.52
N VAL A 89 -17.33 20.83 5.71
CA VAL A 89 -18.27 20.53 4.62
C VAL A 89 -19.08 21.76 4.28
N VAL A 90 -18.92 22.25 3.05
CA VAL A 90 -19.64 23.43 2.56
C VAL A 90 -20.95 22.99 1.90
N PRO A 91 -22.11 23.53 2.28
CA PRO A 91 -23.37 23.19 1.63
C PRO A 91 -23.38 23.65 0.17
N ALA A 92 -24.02 22.88 -0.72
CA ALA A 92 -24.11 23.19 -2.14
C ALA A 92 -24.97 24.45 -2.38
N THR A 93 -26.02 24.65 -1.58
CA THR A 93 -26.88 25.84 -1.62
C THR A 93 -27.13 26.36 -0.20
N PRO A 94 -27.53 27.66 -0.04
CA PRO A 94 -27.88 28.20 1.26
C PRO A 94 -29.24 27.72 1.81
N ALA A 95 -29.87 26.75 1.15
CA ALA A 95 -31.13 26.17 1.60
C ALA A 95 -30.96 25.46 2.96
N PRO A 96 -31.94 25.55 3.90
CA PRO A 96 -31.84 24.95 5.23
C PRO A 96 -31.57 23.45 5.21
N ASP A 97 -32.12 22.73 4.22
CA ASP A 97 -31.91 21.27 4.06
C ASP A 97 -30.46 20.94 3.69
N ASP A 98 -29.86 21.71 2.78
CA ASP A 98 -28.48 21.49 2.36
C ASP A 98 -27.49 21.85 3.46
N VAL A 99 -27.78 22.90 4.23
CA VAL A 99 -26.98 23.27 5.42
C VAL A 99 -27.05 22.15 6.48
N THR A 100 -28.23 21.58 6.70
CA THR A 100 -28.41 20.49 7.67
C THR A 100 -27.68 19.22 7.22
N LYS A 101 -27.75 18.88 5.91
CA LYS A 101 -27.01 17.74 5.34
C LYS A 101 -25.49 17.95 5.43
N ALA A 102 -25.00 19.15 5.09
CA ALA A 102 -23.58 19.46 5.20
C ALA A 102 -23.06 19.28 6.63
N LYS A 103 -23.79 19.78 7.61
CA LYS A 103 -23.44 19.65 9.03
C LYS A 103 -23.48 18.17 9.50
N ALA A 104 -24.46 17.41 9.07
CA ALA A 104 -24.54 15.97 9.37
C ALA A 104 -23.36 15.20 8.75
N THR A 105 -22.98 15.55 7.52
CA THR A 105 -21.81 14.95 6.84
C THR A 105 -20.50 15.32 7.53
N GLU A 106 -20.35 16.56 7.98
CA GLU A 106 -19.17 17.01 8.73
C GLU A 106 -19.01 16.23 10.04
N LEU A 107 -20.09 16.10 10.83
CA LEU A 107 -20.10 15.29 12.05
C LEU A 107 -19.81 13.81 11.79
N PHE A 108 -20.31 13.25 10.68
CA PHE A 108 -20.03 11.87 10.28
C PHE A 108 -18.53 11.68 9.95
N LEU A 109 -17.93 12.60 9.19
CA LEU A 109 -16.52 12.58 8.85
C LEU A 109 -15.64 12.75 10.09
N GLU A 110 -16.00 13.66 11.00
CA GLU A 110 -15.28 13.85 12.27
C GLU A 110 -15.37 12.61 13.17
N TYR A 111 -16.52 11.96 13.22
CA TYR A 111 -16.67 10.68 13.91
C TYR A 111 -15.72 9.62 13.34
N HIS A 112 -15.70 9.45 12.01
CA HIS A 112 -14.79 8.49 11.34
C HIS A 112 -13.33 8.83 11.58
N TRP A 113 -12.97 10.11 11.53
CA TRP A 113 -11.63 10.58 11.81
C TRP A 113 -11.11 10.08 13.17
N ASN A 114 -11.95 10.13 14.17
CA ASN A 114 -11.59 9.71 15.52
C ASN A 114 -11.75 8.19 15.74
N ALA A 115 -12.83 7.60 15.26
CA ALA A 115 -13.15 6.19 15.46
C ALA A 115 -12.18 5.25 14.74
N ASP A 116 -11.67 5.64 13.58
CA ASP A 116 -10.73 4.85 12.77
C ASP A 116 -9.26 5.23 13.02
N GLU A 117 -9.01 6.08 14.02
CA GLU A 117 -7.67 6.55 14.36
C GLU A 117 -6.88 7.09 13.15
N LEU A 118 -7.55 7.81 12.23
CA LEU A 118 -6.97 8.27 10.97
C LEU A 118 -5.66 9.06 11.14
N LYS A 119 -5.45 9.67 12.30
CA LYS A 119 -4.17 10.31 12.63
C LYS A 119 -2.99 9.32 12.57
N LYS A 120 -3.18 8.10 13.06
CA LYS A 120 -2.15 7.06 13.01
C LYS A 120 -1.93 6.58 11.57
N THR A 121 -3.02 6.35 10.84
CA THR A 121 -2.99 5.96 9.43
C THR A 121 -2.28 7.01 8.58
N LEU A 122 -2.59 8.30 8.76
CA LEU A 122 -1.91 9.39 8.06
C LEU A 122 -0.44 9.53 8.46
N SER A 123 -0.09 9.34 9.74
CA SER A 123 1.31 9.34 10.16
C SER A 123 2.11 8.23 9.46
N LEU A 124 1.51 7.04 9.32
CA LEU A 124 2.11 5.94 8.56
C LEU A 124 2.21 6.27 7.06
N ALA A 125 1.17 6.87 6.46
CA ALA A 125 1.18 7.32 5.08
C ALA A 125 2.29 8.35 4.81
N PHE A 126 2.47 9.34 5.69
CA PHE A 126 3.57 10.31 5.60
C PHE A 126 4.93 9.65 5.73
N SER A 127 5.04 8.62 6.57
CA SER A 127 6.25 7.81 6.69
C SER A 127 6.61 7.12 5.36
N TYR A 128 5.64 6.54 4.68
CA TYR A 128 5.83 5.95 3.35
C TYR A 128 6.15 7.01 2.29
N LEU A 129 5.48 8.16 2.32
CA LEU A 129 5.76 9.26 1.39
C LEU A 129 7.19 9.77 1.51
N LEU A 130 7.69 9.96 2.73
CA LEU A 130 9.05 10.44 2.95
C LEU A 130 10.13 9.41 2.60
N SER A 131 9.86 8.13 2.77
CA SER A 131 10.85 7.07 2.52
C SER A 131 10.80 6.52 1.09
N MET A 132 9.62 6.46 0.47
CA MET A 132 9.42 5.81 -0.83
C MET A 132 8.84 6.75 -1.90
N GLY A 133 8.43 7.95 -1.52
CA GLY A 133 7.82 8.93 -2.42
C GLY A 133 6.39 8.64 -2.83
N THR A 134 5.84 7.49 -2.48
CA THR A 134 4.48 7.08 -2.85
C THR A 134 3.85 6.24 -1.75
N CYS A 135 2.57 6.48 -1.49
CA CYS A 135 1.73 5.62 -0.66
C CYS A 135 0.32 5.53 -1.25
N ALA A 136 -0.47 4.58 -0.79
CA ALA A 136 -1.90 4.52 -1.04
C ALA A 136 -2.69 4.58 0.26
N LEU A 137 -3.81 5.27 0.22
CA LEU A 137 -4.87 5.17 1.21
C LEU A 137 -5.99 4.33 0.61
N HIS A 138 -6.33 3.24 1.26
CA HIS A 138 -7.40 2.36 0.86
C HIS A 138 -8.56 2.50 1.85
N THR A 139 -9.69 2.97 1.35
CA THR A 139 -10.91 3.17 2.15
C THR A 139 -11.96 2.16 1.74
N TYR A 140 -12.39 1.33 2.69
CA TYR A 140 -13.34 0.26 2.45
C TYR A 140 -14.28 0.08 3.65
N TYR A 141 -15.39 -0.62 3.43
CA TYR A 141 -16.29 -1.01 4.51
C TYR A 141 -15.84 -2.32 5.13
N ASP A 142 -15.52 -2.30 6.44
CA ASP A 142 -15.17 -3.50 7.21
C ASP A 142 -16.44 -4.10 7.86
N PRO A 143 -16.95 -5.24 7.37
CA PRO A 143 -18.14 -5.85 7.91
C PRO A 143 -17.95 -6.39 9.34
N GLY A 144 -16.72 -6.72 9.72
CA GLY A 144 -16.38 -7.16 11.08
C GLY A 144 -16.51 -6.06 12.11
N LYS A 145 -16.04 -4.86 11.76
CA LYS A 145 -16.15 -3.65 12.59
C LYS A 145 -17.42 -2.87 12.34
N LYS A 146 -18.20 -3.20 11.29
CA LYS A 146 -19.41 -2.50 10.84
C LYS A 146 -19.19 -1.00 10.63
N ARG A 147 -18.06 -0.63 10.06
CA ARG A 147 -17.70 0.77 9.78
C ARG A 147 -16.79 0.88 8.57
N VAL A 148 -16.71 2.08 8.02
CA VAL A 148 -15.69 2.43 7.03
C VAL A 148 -14.33 2.47 7.72
N THR A 149 -13.33 1.87 7.11
CA THR A 149 -11.94 1.83 7.60
C THR A 149 -11.02 2.32 6.50
N THR A 150 -9.97 3.04 6.88
CA THR A 150 -8.96 3.54 5.95
C THR A 150 -7.58 3.02 6.37
N ASP A 151 -6.94 2.26 5.50
CA ASP A 151 -5.60 1.73 5.70
C ASP A 151 -4.59 2.42 4.78
N ALA A 152 -3.34 2.54 5.26
CA ALA A 152 -2.23 3.07 4.48
C ALA A 152 -1.35 1.92 3.98
N HIS A 153 -1.08 1.92 2.67
CA HIS A 153 -0.25 0.91 2.02
C HIS A 153 1.02 1.53 1.45
N SER A 154 2.11 0.76 1.56
CA SER A 154 3.42 1.15 1.04
C SER A 154 3.49 0.98 -0.48
N ALA A 155 4.44 1.67 -1.13
CA ALA A 155 4.69 1.50 -2.55
C ALA A 155 5.06 0.06 -2.94
N TYR A 156 5.58 -0.74 -2.02
CA TYR A 156 5.84 -2.17 -2.26
C TYR A 156 4.59 -2.98 -2.54
N ASP A 157 3.47 -2.61 -1.91
CA ASP A 157 2.25 -3.42 -1.87
C ASP A 157 1.16 -2.92 -2.83
N ILE A 158 1.47 -1.91 -3.65
CA ILE A 158 0.56 -1.33 -4.64
C ILE A 158 1.00 -1.78 -6.04
N PHE A 159 0.06 -2.22 -6.87
CA PHE A 159 0.30 -2.69 -8.23
C PHE A 159 -0.63 -2.00 -9.22
N PHE A 160 -0.11 -1.72 -10.40
CA PHE A 160 -0.83 -1.13 -11.53
C PHE A 160 -0.62 -1.97 -12.78
N GLU A 161 -1.36 -1.69 -13.82
CA GLU A 161 -1.09 -2.24 -15.13
C GLU A 161 0.33 -1.89 -15.60
N SER A 162 0.98 -2.85 -16.24
CA SER A 162 2.35 -2.70 -16.74
C SER A 162 2.42 -1.65 -17.83
N GLY A 163 3.43 -0.78 -17.78
CA GLY A 163 3.69 0.24 -18.81
C GLY A 163 2.94 1.57 -18.63
N VAL A 164 2.06 1.72 -17.63
CA VAL A 164 1.37 2.99 -17.37
C VAL A 164 2.32 4.00 -16.73
N GLN A 165 2.13 5.28 -17.06
CA GLN A 165 2.92 6.39 -16.51
C GLN A 165 2.21 7.15 -15.39
N MET A 166 0.88 7.07 -15.37
CA MET A 166 0.06 7.68 -14.33
C MET A 166 -0.89 6.66 -13.70
N PRO A 167 -1.15 6.71 -12.39
CA PRO A 167 -2.11 5.82 -11.74
C PRO A 167 -3.50 5.88 -12.37
N SER A 168 -3.90 7.06 -12.90
CA SER A 168 -5.19 7.27 -13.56
C SER A 168 -5.32 6.58 -14.92
N GLU A 169 -4.23 6.16 -15.55
CA GLU A 169 -4.24 5.45 -16.83
C GLU A 169 -4.48 3.95 -16.65
N SER A 170 -4.13 3.41 -15.47
CA SER A 170 -4.27 1.98 -15.20
C SER A 170 -5.72 1.52 -15.22
N GLU A 171 -6.02 0.46 -15.94
CA GLU A 171 -7.36 -0.15 -15.97
C GLU A 171 -7.69 -0.89 -14.67
N TRP A 172 -6.67 -1.30 -13.93
CA TRP A 172 -6.82 -1.95 -12.64
C TRP A 172 -5.75 -1.50 -11.66
N THR A 173 -6.10 -1.56 -10.38
CA THR A 173 -5.16 -1.34 -9.28
C THR A 173 -5.30 -2.47 -8.28
N ALA A 174 -4.19 -3.01 -7.81
CA ALA A 174 -4.21 -4.06 -6.81
C ALA A 174 -3.40 -3.67 -5.57
N ILE A 175 -3.86 -4.13 -4.42
CA ILE A 175 -3.15 -4.02 -3.14
C ILE A 175 -2.83 -5.42 -2.64
N ARG A 176 -1.59 -5.62 -2.20
CA ARG A 176 -1.16 -6.85 -1.55
C ARG A 176 -1.33 -6.75 -0.04
N THR A 177 -1.90 -7.77 0.54
CA THR A 177 -2.05 -7.94 1.99
C THR A 177 -1.58 -9.33 2.43
N TYR A 178 -1.32 -9.49 3.73
CA TYR A 178 -0.78 -10.73 4.29
C TYR A 178 -1.65 -11.24 5.42
N HIS A 179 -2.19 -12.44 5.28
CA HIS A 179 -3.12 -13.03 6.23
C HIS A 179 -2.68 -14.43 6.70
N THR A 180 -3.12 -14.84 7.89
CA THR A 180 -2.93 -16.21 8.36
C THR A 180 -3.91 -17.14 7.65
N LYS A 181 -3.50 -18.42 7.42
CA LYS A 181 -4.38 -19.44 6.86
C LYS A 181 -5.68 -19.59 7.67
N GLU A 182 -5.58 -19.53 8.99
CA GLU A 182 -6.73 -19.63 9.90
C GLU A 182 -7.74 -18.50 9.69
N ALA A 183 -7.26 -17.24 9.59
CA ALA A 183 -8.13 -16.10 9.33
C ALA A 183 -8.81 -16.22 7.97
N LEU A 184 -8.07 -16.67 6.94
CA LEU A 184 -8.62 -16.87 5.60
C LEU A 184 -9.66 -17.98 5.54
N LYS A 185 -9.42 -19.12 6.19
CA LYS A 185 -10.40 -20.22 6.26
C LYS A 185 -11.69 -19.79 6.96
N LYS A 186 -11.58 -18.92 7.96
CA LYS A 186 -12.75 -18.37 8.64
C LYS A 186 -13.54 -17.40 7.75
N ALA A 187 -12.83 -16.59 6.95
CA ALA A 187 -13.45 -15.62 6.04
C ALA A 187 -14.01 -16.28 4.76
N TYR A 188 -13.32 -17.31 4.25
CA TYR A 188 -13.65 -17.99 2.99
C TYR A 188 -13.74 -19.51 3.19
N PRO A 189 -14.75 -20.03 3.89
CA PRO A 189 -14.86 -21.45 4.21
C PRO A 189 -14.95 -22.36 2.97
N ASP A 190 -15.57 -21.87 1.88
CA ASP A 190 -15.71 -22.58 0.61
C ASP A 190 -14.38 -22.87 -0.11
N HIS A 191 -13.32 -22.16 0.27
CA HIS A 191 -11.99 -22.30 -0.29
C HIS A 191 -10.95 -22.89 0.70
N ALA A 192 -11.41 -23.51 1.81
CA ALA A 192 -10.56 -23.96 2.91
C ALA A 192 -9.43 -24.90 2.47
N GLU A 193 -9.70 -25.85 1.54
CA GLU A 193 -8.71 -26.80 1.01
C GLU A 193 -7.60 -26.06 0.23
N LYS A 194 -7.99 -25.13 -0.67
CA LYS A 194 -7.03 -24.35 -1.46
C LYS A 194 -6.19 -23.42 -0.60
N ILE A 195 -6.77 -22.89 0.49
CA ILE A 195 -6.05 -22.04 1.45
C ILE A 195 -5.01 -22.88 2.21
N GLU A 196 -5.30 -24.15 2.50
CA GLU A 196 -4.32 -25.03 3.16
C GLU A 196 -3.12 -25.32 2.27
N GLU A 197 -3.35 -25.52 0.99
CA GLU A 197 -2.31 -25.76 -0.02
C GLU A 197 -1.51 -24.51 -0.39
N ALA A 198 -2.05 -23.30 -0.09
CA ALA A 198 -1.41 -22.04 -0.45
C ALA A 198 0.00 -21.89 0.15
N SER A 199 0.89 -21.33 -0.66
CA SER A 199 2.26 -21.02 -0.24
C SER A 199 2.26 -19.91 0.81
N THR A 200 3.15 -20.02 1.78
CA THR A 200 3.32 -19.00 2.83
C THR A 200 4.64 -18.26 2.65
N THR A 201 4.63 -17.01 3.08
CA THR A 201 5.83 -16.16 3.10
C THR A 201 6.89 -16.72 4.03
N ARG A 202 8.16 -16.51 3.67
CA ARG A 202 9.32 -16.88 4.48
C ARG A 202 10.02 -15.63 5.00
N ILE A 203 10.67 -15.75 6.14
CA ILE A 203 11.57 -14.70 6.63
C ILE A 203 12.75 -14.62 5.67
N ASP A 204 12.98 -13.45 5.08
CA ASP A 204 14.25 -13.19 4.42
C ASP A 204 15.24 -12.72 5.49
N GLU A 205 16.30 -13.50 5.75
CA GLU A 205 17.34 -13.19 6.74
C GLU A 205 18.26 -12.05 6.30
N LYS A 206 18.04 -11.50 5.11
CA LYS A 206 18.94 -10.53 4.49
C LYS A 206 18.39 -9.12 4.61
N PRO A 207 19.27 -8.09 4.67
CA PRO A 207 18.81 -6.72 4.78
C PRO A 207 18.02 -6.30 3.53
N THR A 208 16.72 -6.21 3.69
CA THR A 208 15.80 -5.65 2.71
C THR A 208 15.07 -4.47 3.34
N GLY A 209 14.68 -3.50 2.54
CA GLY A 209 13.85 -2.40 3.02
C GLY A 209 12.44 -2.85 3.39
N GLN A 210 11.93 -3.87 2.71
CA GLN A 210 10.62 -4.43 2.97
C GLN A 210 10.68 -5.54 4.01
N GLN A 211 9.87 -5.42 5.06
CA GLN A 211 9.67 -6.51 6.03
C GLN A 211 8.42 -7.29 5.65
N ILE A 212 8.62 -8.53 5.19
CA ILE A 212 7.52 -9.43 4.87
C ILE A 212 7.23 -10.30 6.10
N PRO A 213 6.00 -10.31 6.62
CA PRO A 213 5.65 -11.14 7.76
C PRO A 213 5.72 -12.63 7.38
N ALA A 214 6.42 -13.42 8.21
CA ALA A 214 6.58 -14.85 7.97
C ALA A 214 5.28 -15.64 8.19
N ASN A 215 5.19 -16.79 7.55
CA ASN A 215 4.07 -17.74 7.68
C ASN A 215 2.70 -17.10 7.37
N ARG A 216 2.66 -16.17 6.41
CA ARG A 216 1.44 -15.54 5.93
C ARG A 216 1.18 -15.90 4.47
N VAL A 217 -0.08 -15.91 4.10
CA VAL A 217 -0.51 -16.06 2.71
C VAL A 217 -0.67 -14.68 2.10
N GLU A 218 -0.16 -14.49 0.89
CA GLU A 218 -0.33 -13.26 0.13
C GLU A 218 -1.71 -13.24 -0.52
N LEU A 219 -2.44 -12.15 -0.31
CA LEU A 219 -3.66 -11.84 -1.02
C LEU A 219 -3.47 -10.59 -1.85
N TYR A 220 -4.11 -10.56 -2.99
CA TYR A 220 -4.19 -9.40 -3.85
C TYR A 220 -5.66 -8.98 -3.98
N GLU A 221 -5.96 -7.80 -3.52
CA GLU A 221 -7.27 -7.17 -3.67
C GLU A 221 -7.22 -6.28 -4.90
N VAL A 222 -8.01 -6.61 -5.92
CA VAL A 222 -7.95 -6.01 -7.25
C VAL A 222 -9.23 -5.25 -7.55
N TYR A 223 -9.09 -4.00 -7.95
CA TYR A 223 -10.16 -3.12 -8.38
C TYR A 223 -9.97 -2.73 -9.83
N TRP A 224 -11.02 -2.83 -10.63
CA TRP A 224 -11.03 -2.38 -12.03
C TRP A 224 -11.87 -1.11 -12.19
N LYS A 225 -11.51 -0.28 -13.16
CA LYS A 225 -12.28 0.95 -13.47
C LYS A 225 -13.72 0.69 -13.88
N ASP A 226 -14.01 -0.48 -14.42
CA ASP A 226 -15.36 -0.88 -14.82
C ASP A 226 -16.25 -1.32 -13.66
N GLY A 227 -15.79 -1.17 -12.42
CA GLY A 227 -16.51 -1.49 -11.19
C GLY A 227 -16.35 -2.92 -10.71
N ARG A 228 -15.55 -3.75 -11.35
CA ARG A 228 -15.23 -5.09 -10.84
C ARG A 228 -14.32 -5.01 -9.62
N HIS A 229 -14.54 -5.92 -8.69
CA HIS A 229 -13.68 -6.13 -7.52
C HIS A 229 -13.44 -7.62 -7.31
N ALA A 230 -12.23 -8.00 -6.97
CA ALA A 230 -11.91 -9.40 -6.67
C ALA A 230 -10.77 -9.52 -5.66
N ILE A 231 -10.77 -10.62 -4.91
CA ILE A 231 -9.69 -11.02 -4.02
C ILE A 231 -9.05 -12.28 -4.58
N LEU A 232 -7.76 -12.19 -4.88
CA LEU A 232 -6.96 -13.23 -5.52
C LEU A 232 -5.93 -13.78 -4.52
N MET A 233 -5.88 -15.10 -4.40
CA MET A 233 -4.83 -15.86 -3.70
C MET A 233 -4.16 -16.78 -4.69
N ASP A 234 -2.85 -16.60 -4.90
CA ASP A 234 -2.13 -17.27 -5.98
C ASP A 234 -2.87 -17.13 -7.35
N ASN A 235 -3.44 -18.19 -7.89
CA ASN A 235 -4.25 -18.17 -9.11
C ASN A 235 -5.74 -18.43 -8.85
N VAL A 236 -6.16 -18.36 -7.59
CA VAL A 236 -7.53 -18.65 -7.18
C VAL A 236 -8.22 -17.37 -6.73
N TYR A 237 -9.34 -17.06 -7.33
CA TYR A 237 -10.22 -16.01 -6.84
C TYR A 237 -11.02 -16.53 -5.63
N LEU A 238 -10.80 -15.92 -4.47
CA LEU A 238 -11.58 -16.18 -3.26
C LEU A 238 -12.90 -15.41 -3.24
N TYR A 239 -12.91 -14.24 -3.88
CA TYR A 239 -14.08 -13.36 -3.98
C TYR A 239 -14.12 -12.70 -5.35
N LYS A 240 -15.32 -12.48 -5.89
CA LYS A 240 -15.59 -11.77 -7.14
C LYS A 240 -16.87 -11.00 -7.04
N GLU A 241 -16.83 -9.75 -7.46
CA GLU A 241 -17.98 -8.87 -7.56
C GLU A 241 -17.92 -8.11 -8.88
N GLU A 242 -19.03 -8.13 -9.66
CA GLU A 242 -19.07 -7.56 -11.00
C GLU A 242 -19.42 -6.06 -11.01
N ASP A 243 -20.20 -5.62 -10.03
CA ASP A 243 -20.67 -4.24 -9.89
C ASP A 243 -20.47 -3.76 -8.44
N ALA A 244 -19.23 -3.76 -7.99
CA ALA A 244 -18.88 -3.06 -6.76
C ALA A 244 -19.14 -1.56 -7.02
N LEU A 245 -20.14 -0.99 -6.34
CA LEU A 245 -20.48 0.44 -6.41
C LEU A 245 -19.36 1.28 -5.80
N VAL A 246 -18.25 1.40 -6.51
CA VAL A 246 -17.09 2.17 -6.04
C VAL A 246 -16.69 3.19 -7.09
N ASP A 247 -17.33 4.35 -7.02
CA ASP A 247 -16.89 5.55 -7.71
C ASP A 247 -16.77 6.68 -6.67
N PRO A 248 -15.59 7.27 -6.47
CA PRO A 248 -14.30 6.99 -7.11
C PRO A 248 -13.61 5.72 -6.58
N PHE A 249 -12.54 5.28 -7.27
CA PHE A 249 -11.69 4.18 -6.81
C PHE A 249 -11.44 4.24 -5.31
N PRO A 250 -11.59 3.14 -4.56
CA PRO A 250 -11.41 3.12 -3.10
C PRO A 250 -9.94 3.33 -2.69
N ILE A 251 -9.04 3.32 -3.66
CA ILE A 251 -7.60 3.46 -3.47
C ILE A 251 -7.17 4.84 -3.97
N GLN A 252 -6.75 5.71 -3.04
CA GLN A 252 -6.21 7.03 -3.34
C GLN A 252 -4.68 6.99 -3.32
N ILE A 253 -4.05 7.20 -4.48
CA ILE A 253 -2.59 7.22 -4.62
C ILE A 253 -2.06 8.62 -4.37
N ILE A 254 -1.13 8.72 -3.42
CA ILE A 254 -0.48 9.97 -3.06
C ILE A 254 1.01 9.85 -3.43
N ARG A 255 1.51 10.84 -4.19
CA ARG A 255 2.92 10.93 -4.58
C ARG A 255 3.53 12.23 -4.03
N TYR A 256 4.68 12.15 -3.39
CA TYR A 256 5.35 13.30 -2.77
C TYR A 256 5.93 14.24 -3.83
N THR A 257 6.94 13.79 -4.56
CA THR A 257 7.50 14.54 -5.69
C THR A 257 7.14 13.84 -6.98
N VAL A 258 6.24 14.44 -7.76
CA VAL A 258 5.81 13.90 -9.04
C VAL A 258 6.85 14.23 -10.09
N MET A 259 7.42 13.21 -10.72
CA MET A 259 8.33 13.37 -11.85
C MET A 259 7.59 13.10 -13.16
N PRO A 260 7.82 13.90 -14.20
CA PRO A 260 7.26 13.63 -15.52
C PRO A 260 7.63 12.22 -16.00
N THR A 261 6.70 11.52 -16.63
CA THR A 261 6.89 10.17 -17.19
C THR A 261 7.25 9.07 -16.18
N ARG A 262 7.08 9.30 -14.89
CA ARG A 262 7.31 8.29 -13.85
C ARG A 262 6.04 8.03 -13.06
N LEU A 263 5.69 6.76 -12.95
CA LEU A 263 4.54 6.30 -12.15
C LEU A 263 4.75 6.56 -10.65
N TRP A 264 5.96 6.33 -10.15
CA TRP A 264 6.31 6.44 -8.74
C TRP A 264 6.90 7.82 -8.42
N GLY A 265 6.48 8.41 -7.30
CA GLY A 265 7.07 9.63 -6.78
C GLY A 265 8.48 9.40 -6.21
N LEU A 266 9.20 10.50 -5.97
CA LEU A 266 10.46 10.49 -5.24
C LEU A 266 10.21 10.89 -3.79
N GLY A 267 10.77 10.12 -2.86
CA GLY A 267 10.79 10.40 -1.41
C GLY A 267 12.02 11.17 -0.96
#